data_ea28f7206868a93d095ec0888a2c7480
#
_entry.id   ea28f7206868a93d095ec0888a2c7480
#
_cell.length_a   1.000
_cell.length_b   1.000
_cell.length_c   1.000
_cell.angle_alpha   90.00
_cell.angle_beta   90.00
_cell.angle_gamma   90.00
#
_symmetry.space_group_name_H-M   'P 1'
#
loop_
_entity.id
_entity.type
_entity.pdbx_description
1 polymer ?
#
loop_
_entity_poly.entity_id
_entity_poly.type
_entity_poly.pdbx_seq_one_letter_code
_entity_poly.pdbx_strand_id
1 'polypeptide(L)'
;MLQPRCIREREHRASVRRRVACQSLPHFDVDVPVRAILSYVLGTPAGHRREARIDPVILAGYFDSTRGIFRNERSPDMTIEMERRAFPAGQGRAVLVAGATGYIGRFVVRELLSRGYRVIALARNSPGQGGGPAREWLGQQMPAGVDLHLTDVCDPRVLSRLNIGAEPLAAVISCLASRSGGVEDAWSVEFRANSNILQFAQRNGAGHFVLLSAICVQKPVLAFQRAKLAFEALLQQSGLRYSIVRPTAFFKSLSGQVEAVKSGKPFTVFGDGELTACKPISESDLACYLADCLIDPARWDRLLPVGGPGDAISPRQQGEMLFRLCGRRPRFRRVPLRVFDLAIPALSALARLRPALADKAEFARIGRYYASESMLVLNPETGAYDAAATPSWGSDTLEGFYRRVLREGLAGQELGQHKLF
;
A
#
# COMPACT_ATOMS: atom_id res chain seq x y z
N MET A 1 -22.79 -71.69 25.15
CA MET A 1 -22.48 -71.91 26.56
C MET A 1 -21.54 -70.83 27.06
N LEU A 2 -22.06 -70.02 28.02
CA LEU A 2 -21.38 -69.29 29.06
C LEU A 2 -20.38 -68.20 28.75
N GLN A 3 -20.86 -66.93 28.85
CA GLN A 3 -20.20 -65.86 29.59
C GLN A 3 -19.91 -66.28 31.05
N PRO A 4 -19.12 -65.55 31.88
CA PRO A 4 -18.94 -64.10 31.96
C PRO A 4 -17.63 -63.60 32.66
N ARG A 5 -17.63 -62.25 32.92
CA ARG A 5 -17.04 -61.39 33.98
C ARG A 5 -15.68 -60.76 33.72
N CYS A 6 -15.74 -59.47 33.51
CA CYS A 6 -15.40 -58.33 34.40
C CYS A 6 -14.44 -58.62 35.53
N ILE A 7 -13.31 -57.84 35.62
CA ILE A 7 -12.84 -57.17 36.85
C ILE A 7 -11.82 -56.07 36.46
N ARG A 8 -11.95 -54.94 37.14
CA ARG A 8 -11.11 -53.74 37.19
C ARG A 8 -9.74 -54.00 37.82
N GLU A 9 -8.79 -53.13 37.50
CA GLU A 9 -7.85 -52.45 38.40
C GLU A 9 -6.84 -51.70 37.52
N ARG A 10 -6.75 -50.45 37.50
CA ARG A 10 -6.21 -49.35 38.36
C ARG A 10 -4.72 -49.48 38.66
N GLU A 11 -4.06 -48.37 38.22
CA GLU A 11 -2.90 -47.68 38.81
C GLU A 11 -1.50 -48.23 38.50
N HIS A 12 -0.56 -47.45 37.96
CA HIS A 12 0.22 -46.32 38.46
C HIS A 12 1.14 -45.76 37.33
N ARG A 13 1.02 -44.59 36.89
CA ARG A 13 1.72 -43.31 37.16
C ARG A 13 3.24 -43.38 37.33
N ALA A 14 3.95 -42.71 36.43
CA ALA A 14 5.02 -41.79 36.78
C ALA A 14 5.15 -40.65 35.75
N SER A 15 4.65 -39.51 36.14
CA SER A 15 4.76 -38.24 35.44
C SER A 15 6.10 -37.59 35.70
N VAL A 16 6.79 -37.14 34.67
CA VAL A 16 7.77 -36.04 34.79
C VAL A 16 7.17 -34.80 34.14
N ARG A 17 6.47 -34.03 34.96
CA ARG A 17 6.06 -32.64 34.60
C ARG A 17 7.28 -31.77 34.78
N ARG A 18 7.85 -31.24 33.68
CA ARG A 18 8.57 -29.98 33.71
C ARG A 18 7.55 -28.87 33.69
N ARG A 19 7.41 -28.19 34.83
CA ARG A 19 6.68 -26.93 34.95
C ARG A 19 7.50 -25.84 34.22
N VAL A 20 7.00 -25.40 33.07
CA VAL A 20 7.32 -24.07 32.57
C VAL A 20 6.30 -23.15 33.23
N ALA A 21 6.79 -22.23 34.07
CA ALA A 21 5.98 -21.21 34.71
C ALA A 21 5.40 -20.29 33.62
N CYS A 22 4.12 -20.44 33.37
CA CYS A 22 3.34 -19.50 32.61
C CYS A 22 3.11 -18.29 33.52
N GLN A 23 3.88 -17.21 33.34
CA GLN A 23 3.55 -15.92 33.95
C GLN A 23 2.27 -15.45 33.26
N SER A 24 1.21 -15.32 34.05
CA SER A 24 -0.08 -14.79 33.67
C SER A 24 0.08 -13.36 33.16
N LEU A 25 -0.11 -13.17 31.85
CA LEU A 25 -0.31 -11.86 31.24
C LEU A 25 -1.68 -11.33 31.70
N PRO A 26 -1.81 -10.04 32.03
CA PRO A 26 -3.07 -9.46 32.45
C PRO A 26 -4.10 -9.51 31.32
N HIS A 27 -5.35 -9.85 31.66
CA HIS A 27 -6.50 -9.73 30.79
C HIS A 27 -6.67 -8.28 30.34
N PHE A 28 -6.49 -7.99 29.05
CA PHE A 28 -6.78 -6.71 28.43
C PHE A 28 -8.17 -6.75 27.82
N ASP A 29 -8.97 -5.76 28.17
CA ASP A 29 -10.32 -5.54 27.69
C ASP A 29 -10.27 -5.06 26.23
N VAL A 30 -10.90 -5.78 25.30
CA VAL A 30 -10.79 -5.60 23.83
C VAL A 30 -11.54 -4.34 23.35
N ASP A 31 -12.33 -3.69 24.20
CA ASP A 31 -13.18 -2.53 23.85
C ASP A 31 -12.46 -1.16 23.85
N VAL A 32 -11.25 -1.08 24.38
CA VAL A 32 -10.51 0.20 24.53
C VAL A 32 -10.01 0.79 23.19
N PRO A 33 -9.60 0.00 22.19
CA PRO A 33 -8.99 0.54 20.95
C PRO A 33 -9.99 1.32 20.07
N VAL A 34 -11.21 0.86 19.95
CA VAL A 34 -12.24 1.46 19.05
C VAL A 34 -12.67 2.83 19.57
N ARG A 35 -12.82 2.99 20.90
CA ARG A 35 -13.16 4.28 21.52
C ARG A 35 -12.05 5.32 21.38
N ALA A 36 -10.80 4.92 21.45
CA ALA A 36 -9.65 5.83 21.25
C ALA A 36 -9.56 6.32 19.80
N ILE A 37 -9.82 5.44 18.81
CA ILE A 37 -9.90 5.81 17.40
C ILE A 37 -11.14 6.68 17.13
N LEU A 38 -12.30 6.34 17.67
CA LEU A 38 -13.53 7.11 17.52
C LEU A 38 -13.46 8.49 18.19
N SER A 39 -12.83 8.64 19.36
CA SER A 39 -12.66 9.95 19.99
C SER A 39 -11.71 10.87 19.21
N TYR A 40 -10.74 10.32 18.50
CA TYR A 40 -9.86 11.06 17.62
C TYR A 40 -10.57 11.50 16.32
N VAL A 41 -11.47 10.68 15.80
CA VAL A 41 -12.25 10.94 14.57
C VAL A 41 -13.41 11.91 14.83
N LEU A 42 -14.05 11.87 16.02
CA LEU A 42 -15.26 12.66 16.35
C LEU A 42 -14.95 14.05 16.94
N GLY A 43 -13.69 14.45 17.03
CA GLY A 43 -13.29 15.84 17.31
C GLY A 43 -13.74 16.35 18.65
N THR A 44 -13.12 15.91 19.76
CA THR A 44 -13.17 16.68 21.01
C THR A 44 -12.21 17.87 20.92
N PRO A 45 -12.58 19.05 21.46
CA PRO A 45 -11.82 20.27 21.27
C PRO A 45 -10.42 20.19 21.86
N ALA A 46 -9.50 20.82 21.15
CA ALA A 46 -8.08 20.91 21.43
C ALA A 46 -7.78 21.41 22.85
N GLY A 47 -7.24 20.53 23.65
CA GLY A 47 -6.68 20.87 24.93
C GLY A 47 -5.96 19.66 25.51
N HIS A 48 -4.76 19.45 25.05
CA HIS A 48 -3.59 18.76 25.59
C HIS A 48 -2.85 18.00 24.50
N ARG A 49 -1.71 18.55 24.11
CA ARG A 49 -0.71 17.84 23.29
C ARG A 49 -0.15 16.70 24.12
N ARG A 50 -0.73 15.51 23.97
CA ARG A 50 -0.06 14.23 24.28
C ARG A 50 0.06 13.49 22.96
N GLU A 51 1.29 13.13 22.61
CA GLU A 51 1.59 12.21 21.51
C GLU A 51 0.68 10.98 21.68
N ALA A 52 -0.22 10.78 20.73
CA ALA A 52 -1.02 9.56 20.67
C ALA A 52 -0.08 8.40 20.27
N ARG A 53 0.52 7.77 21.29
CA ARG A 53 1.18 6.47 21.12
C ARG A 53 0.06 5.48 20.87
N ILE A 54 -0.03 4.98 19.63
CA ILE A 54 -0.87 3.82 19.36
C ILE A 54 -0.25 2.64 20.09
N ASP A 55 -1.05 2.00 20.94
CA ASP A 55 -0.62 0.89 21.77
C ASP A 55 -0.13 -0.27 20.88
N PRO A 56 1.03 -0.87 21.16
CA PRO A 56 1.54 -2.06 20.47
C PRO A 56 0.53 -3.21 20.40
N VAL A 57 -0.44 -3.26 21.29
CA VAL A 57 -1.50 -4.26 21.34
C VAL A 57 -2.44 -4.20 20.13
N ILE A 58 -2.71 -3.01 19.56
CA ILE A 58 -3.51 -2.89 18.33
C ILE A 58 -2.78 -3.54 17.15
N LEU A 59 -1.45 -3.42 17.11
CA LEU A 59 -0.60 -4.06 16.12
C LEU A 59 -0.53 -5.58 16.33
N ALA A 60 -0.46 -6.06 17.57
CA ALA A 60 -0.39 -7.49 17.88
C ALA A 60 -1.69 -8.22 17.50
N GLY A 61 -2.87 -7.67 17.79
CA GLY A 61 -4.15 -8.24 17.39
C GLY A 61 -4.33 -8.31 15.86
N TYR A 62 -3.75 -7.34 15.13
CA TYR A 62 -3.74 -7.35 13.67
C TYR A 62 -2.86 -8.49 13.11
N PHE A 63 -1.69 -8.74 13.72
CA PHE A 63 -0.81 -9.85 13.30
C PHE A 63 -1.42 -11.23 13.58
N ASP A 64 -2.22 -11.39 14.64
CA ASP A 64 -2.92 -12.65 14.91
C ASP A 64 -4.06 -12.92 13.89
N SER A 65 -4.77 -11.89 13.44
CA SER A 65 -5.80 -12.04 12.39
C SER A 65 -5.22 -12.37 11.02
N THR A 66 -3.96 -12.00 10.75
CA THR A 66 -3.28 -12.33 9.48
C THR A 66 -2.69 -13.74 9.46
N ARG A 67 -2.47 -14.38 10.61
CA ARG A 67 -1.97 -15.79 10.68
C ARG A 67 -2.91 -16.79 10.01
N GLY A 68 -4.22 -16.53 9.97
CA GLY A 68 -5.19 -17.38 9.29
C GLY A 68 -5.17 -17.30 7.76
N ILE A 69 -4.61 -16.23 7.18
CA ILE A 69 -4.64 -15.96 5.74
C ILE A 69 -3.50 -16.68 4.99
N PHE A 70 -2.43 -17.04 5.69
CA PHE A 70 -1.25 -17.70 5.11
C PHE A 70 -1.27 -19.23 5.17
N ARG A 71 -2.39 -19.88 5.52
CA ARG A 71 -2.54 -21.33 5.29
C ARG A 71 -2.70 -21.58 3.79
N ASN A 72 -1.58 -21.90 3.20
CA ASN A 72 -1.36 -22.19 1.80
C ASN A 72 -2.02 -23.52 1.43
N GLU A 73 -3.20 -23.47 0.82
CA GLU A 73 -3.59 -24.53 -0.11
C GLU A 73 -2.79 -24.31 -1.37
N ARG A 74 -1.95 -25.25 -1.73
CA ARG A 74 -1.11 -25.26 -2.93
C ARG A 74 -2.00 -24.96 -4.14
N SER A 75 -1.93 -23.75 -4.65
CA SER A 75 -2.51 -23.40 -5.94
C SER A 75 -1.65 -24.01 -7.04
N PRO A 76 -2.25 -24.72 -8.01
CA PRO A 76 -1.51 -25.21 -9.17
C PRO A 76 -0.97 -24.01 -9.95
N ASP A 77 0.16 -24.26 -10.59
CA ASP A 77 0.89 -23.40 -11.49
C ASP A 77 -0.08 -22.70 -12.48
N MET A 78 -0.42 -21.44 -12.17
CA MET A 78 -1.30 -20.63 -13.00
C MET A 78 -0.45 -19.77 -13.93
N THR A 79 0.13 -20.40 -14.92
CA THR A 79 0.42 -19.72 -16.18
C THR A 79 -0.94 -19.43 -16.86
N ILE A 80 -1.60 -18.36 -16.40
CA ILE A 80 -2.83 -17.90 -17.05
C ILE A 80 -2.39 -17.18 -18.32
N GLU A 81 -2.51 -17.86 -19.46
CA GLU A 81 -2.68 -17.23 -20.75
C GLU A 81 -3.80 -16.19 -20.60
N MET A 82 -3.43 -14.92 -20.66
CA MET A 82 -4.38 -13.81 -20.66
C MET A 82 -5.09 -13.77 -22.03
N GLU A 83 -6.04 -14.66 -22.24
CA GLU A 83 -7.17 -14.29 -23.08
C GLU A 83 -7.78 -13.04 -22.45
N ARG A 84 -7.85 -11.95 -23.22
CA ARG A 84 -8.65 -10.77 -22.87
C ARG A 84 -10.09 -11.23 -22.66
N ARG A 85 -10.45 -11.69 -21.46
CA ARG A 85 -11.82 -11.96 -21.10
C ARG A 85 -12.59 -10.67 -21.30
N ALA A 86 -13.58 -10.69 -22.17
CA ALA A 86 -14.56 -9.62 -22.27
C ALA A 86 -15.26 -9.53 -20.91
N PHE A 87 -14.77 -8.64 -20.04
CA PHE A 87 -15.40 -8.37 -18.75
C PHE A 87 -16.79 -7.79 -19.02
N PRO A 88 -17.82 -8.20 -18.28
CA PRO A 88 -19.12 -7.57 -18.41
C PRO A 88 -18.95 -6.07 -18.27
N ALA A 89 -19.39 -5.31 -19.25
CA ALA A 89 -19.32 -3.86 -19.26
C ALA A 89 -19.80 -3.30 -17.91
N GLY A 90 -19.19 -2.23 -17.44
CA GLY A 90 -19.59 -1.54 -16.20
C GLY A 90 -21.05 -1.06 -16.21
N GLN A 91 -21.69 -1.10 -17.40
CA GLN A 91 -23.09 -0.76 -17.65
C GLN A 91 -23.47 0.63 -17.10
N GLY A 92 -22.52 1.58 -17.15
CA GLY A 92 -22.74 2.92 -16.65
C GLY A 92 -22.75 3.05 -15.11
N ARG A 93 -22.52 1.97 -14.36
CA ARG A 93 -22.47 1.99 -12.89
C ARG A 93 -21.42 2.96 -12.39
N ALA A 94 -21.76 3.74 -11.37
CA ALA A 94 -20.91 4.79 -10.83
C ALA A 94 -19.81 4.22 -9.93
N VAL A 95 -18.54 4.55 -10.21
CA VAL A 95 -17.39 4.26 -9.37
C VAL A 95 -16.68 5.56 -9.02
N LEU A 96 -16.51 5.80 -7.72
CA LEU A 96 -15.77 6.95 -7.21
C LEU A 96 -14.30 6.59 -7.07
N VAL A 97 -13.42 7.44 -7.61
CA VAL A 97 -11.96 7.30 -7.48
C VAL A 97 -11.40 8.46 -6.66
N ALA A 98 -10.96 8.18 -5.45
CA ALA A 98 -10.22 9.12 -4.61
C ALA A 98 -8.72 9.02 -4.94
N GLY A 99 -8.05 10.18 -5.12
CA GLY A 99 -6.68 10.22 -5.59
C GLY A 99 -6.55 9.98 -7.11
N ALA A 100 -7.60 10.29 -7.87
CA ALA A 100 -7.71 10.09 -9.33
C ALA A 100 -6.58 10.74 -10.13
N THR A 101 -6.05 11.87 -9.68
CA THR A 101 -4.94 12.61 -10.32
C THR A 101 -3.55 12.10 -9.92
N GLY A 102 -3.52 11.16 -8.97
CA GLY A 102 -2.28 10.53 -8.50
C GLY A 102 -1.67 9.58 -9.54
N TYR A 103 -0.48 9.10 -9.21
CA TYR A 103 0.29 8.25 -10.12
C TYR A 103 -0.46 7.00 -10.57
N ILE A 104 -1.06 6.25 -9.65
CA ILE A 104 -1.86 5.06 -9.98
C ILE A 104 -3.30 5.45 -10.36
N GLY A 105 -3.89 6.42 -9.64
CA GLY A 105 -5.30 6.79 -9.83
C GLY A 105 -5.67 7.15 -11.26
N ARG A 106 -4.79 7.83 -12.00
CA ARG A 106 -5.03 8.17 -13.42
C ARG A 106 -5.11 6.92 -14.33
N PHE A 107 -4.38 5.86 -14.03
CA PHE A 107 -4.48 4.59 -14.76
C PHE A 107 -5.77 3.87 -14.39
N VAL A 108 -6.15 3.89 -13.11
CA VAL A 108 -7.44 3.33 -12.63
C VAL A 108 -8.61 4.03 -13.30
N VAL A 109 -8.59 5.37 -13.41
CA VAL A 109 -9.63 6.14 -14.12
C VAL A 109 -9.75 5.68 -15.57
N ARG A 110 -8.64 5.56 -16.30
CA ARG A 110 -8.64 5.11 -17.70
C ARG A 110 -9.17 3.68 -17.82
N GLU A 111 -8.74 2.80 -16.95
CA GLU A 111 -9.16 1.40 -16.94
C GLU A 111 -10.66 1.25 -16.67
N LEU A 112 -11.20 1.98 -15.71
CA LEU A 112 -12.63 1.96 -15.40
C LEU A 112 -13.47 2.49 -16.56
N LEU A 113 -13.04 3.59 -17.20
CA LEU A 113 -13.72 4.13 -18.38
C LEU A 113 -13.73 3.12 -19.54
N SER A 114 -12.59 2.46 -19.80
CA SER A 114 -12.49 1.45 -20.85
C SER A 114 -13.43 0.25 -20.62
N ARG A 115 -13.77 -0.02 -19.35
CA ARG A 115 -14.74 -1.05 -18.95
C ARG A 115 -16.19 -0.56 -18.90
N GLY A 116 -16.47 0.68 -19.29
CA GLY A 116 -17.83 1.25 -19.36
C GLY A 116 -18.41 1.70 -18.01
N TYR A 117 -17.59 1.95 -17.00
CA TYR A 117 -18.04 2.57 -15.75
C TYR A 117 -18.21 4.09 -15.92
N ARG A 118 -19.19 4.67 -15.21
CA ARG A 118 -19.24 6.11 -14.97
C ARG A 118 -18.25 6.43 -13.85
N VAL A 119 -17.21 7.19 -14.17
CA VAL A 119 -16.12 7.48 -13.23
C VAL A 119 -16.31 8.86 -12.61
N ILE A 120 -16.44 8.91 -11.29
CA ILE A 120 -16.47 10.12 -10.48
C ILE A 120 -15.07 10.29 -9.88
N ALA A 121 -14.34 11.29 -10.35
CA ALA A 121 -12.96 11.53 -9.94
C ALA A 121 -12.86 12.65 -8.91
N LEU A 122 -12.30 12.37 -7.74
CA LEU A 122 -12.00 13.38 -6.74
C LEU A 122 -10.56 13.86 -6.88
N ALA A 123 -10.38 15.17 -7.02
CA ALA A 123 -9.08 15.81 -7.14
C ALA A 123 -8.99 17.02 -6.21
N ARG A 124 -7.77 17.32 -5.74
CA ARG A 124 -7.54 18.53 -4.94
C ARG A 124 -7.59 19.77 -5.80
N ASN A 125 -8.17 20.84 -5.27
CA ASN A 125 -8.10 22.17 -5.88
C ASN A 125 -6.72 22.79 -5.62
N SER A 126 -5.71 22.28 -6.32
CA SER A 126 -4.34 22.84 -6.27
C SER A 126 -4.03 23.53 -7.58
N PRO A 127 -3.31 24.68 -7.59
CA PRO A 127 -2.88 25.31 -8.82
C PRO A 127 -2.14 24.30 -9.71
N GLY A 128 -2.42 24.34 -11.02
CA GLY A 128 -1.73 23.52 -12.00
C GLY A 128 -0.24 23.87 -12.08
N GLN A 129 0.57 22.97 -12.62
CA GLN A 129 1.94 23.31 -13.01
C GLN A 129 1.88 24.38 -14.11
N GLY A 130 2.34 25.60 -13.79
CA GLY A 130 2.23 26.76 -14.69
C GLY A 130 1.27 27.85 -14.21
N GLY A 131 0.63 27.70 -13.01
CA GLY A 131 -0.15 28.76 -12.37
C GLY A 131 -1.57 28.95 -12.91
N GLY A 132 -2.04 28.12 -13.83
CA GLY A 132 -3.41 28.14 -14.35
C GLY A 132 -4.44 27.54 -13.37
N PRO A 133 -5.76 27.75 -13.66
CA PRO A 133 -6.83 27.16 -12.87
C PRO A 133 -6.71 25.64 -12.76
N ALA A 134 -6.82 25.10 -11.56
CA ALA A 134 -6.67 23.67 -11.30
C ALA A 134 -7.63 22.82 -12.17
N ARG A 135 -8.85 23.29 -12.38
CA ARG A 135 -9.86 22.59 -13.18
C ARG A 135 -9.48 22.46 -14.65
N GLU A 136 -8.92 23.50 -15.25
CA GLU A 136 -8.52 23.48 -16.65
C GLU A 136 -7.32 22.56 -16.88
N TRP A 137 -6.29 22.69 -16.05
CA TRP A 137 -5.12 21.81 -16.11
C TRP A 137 -5.47 20.34 -15.87
N LEU A 138 -6.33 20.04 -14.89
CA LEU A 138 -6.76 18.68 -14.59
C LEU A 138 -7.67 18.12 -15.69
N GLY A 139 -8.53 18.98 -16.29
CA GLY A 139 -9.37 18.60 -17.43
C GLY A 139 -8.55 18.13 -18.63
N GLN A 140 -7.38 18.73 -18.88
CA GLN A 140 -6.45 18.30 -19.93
C GLN A 140 -5.72 16.99 -19.60
N GLN A 141 -5.59 16.64 -18.31
CA GLN A 141 -4.90 15.43 -17.86
C GLN A 141 -5.84 14.22 -17.73
N MET A 142 -7.15 14.45 -17.62
CA MET A 142 -8.16 13.41 -17.48
C MET A 142 -8.75 13.02 -18.83
N PRO A 143 -9.07 11.74 -19.04
CA PRO A 143 -9.81 11.30 -20.22
C PRO A 143 -11.18 11.99 -20.31
N ALA A 144 -11.70 12.13 -21.54
CA ALA A 144 -13.07 12.58 -21.73
C ALA A 144 -14.07 11.61 -21.06
N GLY A 145 -15.19 12.15 -20.57
CA GLY A 145 -16.24 11.35 -19.91
C GLY A 145 -16.05 11.15 -18.40
N VAL A 146 -15.00 11.72 -17.78
CA VAL A 146 -14.82 11.72 -16.33
C VAL A 146 -15.65 12.82 -15.69
N ASP A 147 -16.41 12.47 -14.65
CA ASP A 147 -17.09 13.41 -13.77
C ASP A 147 -16.08 13.91 -12.71
N LEU A 148 -15.45 15.07 -12.98
CA LEU A 148 -14.36 15.61 -12.17
C LEU A 148 -14.86 16.59 -11.10
N HIS A 149 -14.65 16.24 -9.84
CA HIS A 149 -14.97 17.08 -8.69
C HIS A 149 -13.69 17.55 -7.97
N LEU A 150 -13.55 18.89 -7.86
CA LEU A 150 -12.48 19.51 -7.10
C LEU A 150 -12.90 19.61 -5.63
N THR A 151 -12.26 18.83 -4.77
CA THR A 151 -12.63 18.74 -3.36
C THR A 151 -11.42 18.44 -2.48
N ASP A 152 -11.46 18.94 -1.25
CA ASP A 152 -10.52 18.51 -0.20
C ASP A 152 -11.10 17.34 0.57
N VAL A 153 -10.58 16.14 0.27
CA VAL A 153 -11.01 14.91 0.93
C VAL A 153 -10.61 14.83 2.41
N CYS A 154 -9.72 15.73 2.87
CA CYS A 154 -9.37 15.84 4.28
C CYS A 154 -10.42 16.64 5.09
N ASP A 155 -11.27 17.45 4.43
CA ASP A 155 -12.37 18.16 5.08
C ASP A 155 -13.71 17.41 4.91
N PRO A 156 -14.24 16.77 5.96
CA PRO A 156 -15.51 16.03 5.89
C PRO A 156 -16.70 16.92 5.55
N ARG A 157 -16.64 18.24 5.86
CA ARG A 157 -17.72 19.19 5.55
C ARG A 157 -17.82 19.46 4.06
N VAL A 158 -16.69 19.50 3.36
CA VAL A 158 -16.68 19.67 1.90
C VAL A 158 -17.23 18.43 1.22
N LEU A 159 -16.82 17.23 1.66
CA LEU A 159 -17.36 15.96 1.15
C LEU A 159 -18.87 15.81 1.41
N SER A 160 -19.38 16.27 2.56
CA SER A 160 -20.82 16.15 2.86
C SER A 160 -21.71 16.96 1.93
N ARG A 161 -21.16 17.99 1.27
CA ARG A 161 -21.87 18.86 0.32
C ARG A 161 -21.70 18.41 -1.14
N LEU A 162 -20.87 17.42 -1.38
CA LEU A 162 -20.61 16.92 -2.71
C LEU A 162 -21.82 16.16 -3.24
N ASN A 163 -22.39 16.64 -4.34
CA ASN A 163 -23.46 15.97 -5.05
C ASN A 163 -22.88 15.18 -6.24
N ILE A 164 -23.05 13.86 -6.20
CA ILE A 164 -22.59 12.93 -7.23
C ILE A 164 -23.73 12.28 -8.02
N GLY A 165 -24.96 12.81 -7.84
CA GLY A 165 -26.19 12.25 -8.39
C GLY A 165 -26.93 11.37 -7.37
N ALA A 166 -28.13 10.94 -7.74
CA ALA A 166 -29.02 10.16 -6.88
C ALA A 166 -28.77 8.65 -6.92
N GLU A 167 -28.00 8.16 -7.89
CA GLU A 167 -27.71 6.74 -8.02
C GLU A 167 -26.68 6.29 -6.97
N PRO A 168 -26.89 5.12 -6.33
CA PRO A 168 -25.91 4.59 -5.40
C PRO A 168 -24.58 4.28 -6.10
N LEU A 169 -23.50 4.45 -5.37
CA LEU A 169 -22.18 4.07 -5.87
C LEU A 169 -22.06 2.54 -5.98
N ALA A 170 -21.64 2.03 -7.12
CA ALA A 170 -21.27 0.62 -7.23
C ALA A 170 -20.06 0.30 -6.34
N ALA A 171 -19.08 1.20 -6.36
CA ALA A 171 -17.87 1.05 -5.56
C ALA A 171 -17.13 2.37 -5.36
N VAL A 172 -16.18 2.34 -4.42
CA VAL A 172 -15.14 3.36 -4.25
C VAL A 172 -13.77 2.70 -4.42
N ILE A 173 -12.88 3.32 -5.19
CA ILE A 173 -11.46 2.95 -5.25
C ILE A 173 -10.63 4.09 -4.67
N SER A 174 -9.93 3.84 -3.58
CA SER A 174 -9.03 4.82 -2.98
C SER A 174 -7.57 4.55 -3.37
N CYS A 175 -7.00 5.50 -4.11
CA CYS A 175 -5.58 5.57 -4.46
C CYS A 175 -4.88 6.73 -3.72
N LEU A 176 -5.41 7.14 -2.56
CA LEU A 176 -4.82 8.20 -1.76
C LEU A 176 -3.49 7.76 -1.18
N ALA A 177 -2.50 8.64 -1.26
CA ALA A 177 -1.20 8.46 -0.62
C ALA A 177 -0.63 9.80 -0.18
N SER A 178 0.03 9.82 0.97
CA SER A 178 0.77 10.99 1.46
C SER A 178 1.91 11.33 0.50
N ARG A 179 2.20 12.63 0.35
CA ARG A 179 3.23 13.10 -0.59
C ARG A 179 4.60 13.21 0.05
N SER A 180 4.65 13.74 1.25
CA SER A 180 5.89 14.00 1.95
C SER A 180 6.35 12.81 2.79
N GLY A 181 5.44 11.92 3.17
CA GLY A 181 5.69 10.86 4.14
C GLY A 181 5.92 11.40 5.56
N GLY A 182 5.84 12.72 5.79
CA GLY A 182 5.88 13.33 7.11
C GLY A 182 4.73 12.82 7.99
N VAL A 183 4.92 12.88 9.30
CA VAL A 183 4.00 12.24 10.26
C VAL A 183 2.58 12.79 10.13
N GLU A 184 2.42 14.12 10.07
CA GLU A 184 1.10 14.75 9.97
C GLU A 184 0.44 14.49 8.61
N ASP A 185 1.20 14.59 7.51
CA ASP A 185 0.72 14.29 6.15
C ASP A 185 0.27 12.82 6.04
N ALA A 186 1.05 11.90 6.62
CA ALA A 186 0.72 10.49 6.66
C ALA A 186 -0.63 10.24 7.35
N TRP A 187 -0.85 10.72 8.55
CA TRP A 187 -2.12 10.56 9.28
C TRP A 187 -3.27 11.30 8.61
N SER A 188 -3.01 12.49 8.05
CA SER A 188 -4.02 13.27 7.36
C SER A 188 -4.54 12.56 6.11
N VAL A 189 -3.64 12.00 5.29
CA VAL A 189 -4.00 11.43 3.99
C VAL A 189 -4.33 9.95 4.09
N GLU A 190 -3.45 9.14 4.72
CA GLU A 190 -3.61 7.68 4.75
C GLU A 190 -4.76 7.25 5.67
N PHE A 191 -5.03 7.99 6.75
CA PHE A 191 -6.07 7.65 7.70
C PHE A 191 -7.29 8.58 7.60
N ARG A 192 -7.16 9.90 7.90
CA ARG A 192 -8.32 10.81 7.99
C ARG A 192 -9.05 10.96 6.67
N ALA A 193 -8.33 11.23 5.56
CA ALA A 193 -8.96 11.39 4.26
C ALA A 193 -9.66 10.10 3.83
N ASN A 194 -9.02 8.93 4.00
CA ASN A 194 -9.64 7.64 3.70
C ASN A 194 -10.87 7.37 4.59
N SER A 195 -10.85 7.75 5.88
CA SER A 195 -11.99 7.63 6.78
C SER A 195 -13.16 8.50 6.33
N ASN A 196 -12.88 9.73 5.87
CA ASN A 196 -13.90 10.60 5.30
C ASN A 196 -14.52 10.03 4.02
N ILE A 197 -13.70 9.45 3.15
CA ILE A 197 -14.15 8.76 1.92
C ILE A 197 -14.98 7.51 2.28
N LEU A 198 -14.61 6.76 3.30
CA LEU A 198 -15.37 5.60 3.77
C LEU A 198 -16.77 6.02 4.25
N GLN A 199 -16.87 7.07 5.07
CA GLN A 199 -18.16 7.60 5.49
C GLN A 199 -18.99 8.15 4.33
N PHE A 200 -18.33 8.77 3.35
CA PHE A 200 -18.99 9.22 2.13
C PHE A 200 -19.52 8.04 1.32
N ALA A 201 -18.73 6.97 1.17
CA ALA A 201 -19.11 5.74 0.50
C ALA A 201 -20.36 5.11 1.13
N GLN A 202 -20.39 4.97 2.47
CA GLN A 202 -21.53 4.41 3.20
C GLN A 202 -22.80 5.25 3.01
N ARG A 203 -22.70 6.58 3.09
CA ARG A 203 -23.85 7.49 2.88
C ARG A 203 -24.41 7.47 1.47
N ASN A 204 -23.57 7.16 0.47
CA ASN A 204 -23.98 7.07 -0.93
C ASN A 204 -24.21 5.61 -1.39
N GLY A 205 -24.45 4.69 -0.46
CA GLY A 205 -24.85 3.33 -0.74
C GLY A 205 -23.82 2.49 -1.50
N ALA A 206 -22.52 2.80 -1.34
CA ALA A 206 -21.48 2.04 -2.01
C ALA A 206 -21.51 0.56 -1.61
N GLY A 207 -21.47 -0.33 -2.60
CA GLY A 207 -21.46 -1.77 -2.36
C GLY A 207 -20.08 -2.35 -2.05
N HIS A 208 -18.99 -1.64 -2.41
CA HIS A 208 -17.63 -2.15 -2.30
C HIS A 208 -16.61 -1.01 -2.12
N PHE A 209 -15.60 -1.23 -1.28
CA PHE A 209 -14.46 -0.32 -1.11
C PHE A 209 -13.15 -1.02 -1.46
N VAL A 210 -12.48 -0.56 -2.51
CA VAL A 210 -11.15 -1.06 -2.91
C VAL A 210 -10.10 -0.07 -2.42
N LEU A 211 -9.18 -0.54 -1.58
CA LEU A 211 -8.08 0.27 -1.03
C LEU A 211 -6.76 -0.09 -1.68
N LEU A 212 -6.08 0.88 -2.26
CA LEU A 212 -4.67 0.76 -2.62
C LEU A 212 -3.80 1.02 -1.39
N SER A 213 -3.39 -0.05 -0.72
CA SER A 213 -2.44 -0.01 0.38
C SER A 213 -1.00 -0.21 -0.11
N ALA A 214 -0.15 -0.88 0.64
CA ALA A 214 1.23 -1.19 0.26
C ALA A 214 1.74 -2.44 0.98
N ILE A 215 2.59 -3.25 0.33
CA ILE A 215 3.12 -4.46 0.96
C ILE A 215 4.02 -4.16 2.17
N CYS A 216 4.67 -3.01 2.19
CA CYS A 216 5.57 -2.60 3.26
C CYS A 216 4.89 -2.40 4.63
N VAL A 217 3.55 -2.41 4.71
CA VAL A 217 2.83 -2.34 5.99
C VAL A 217 2.99 -3.61 6.85
N GLN A 218 3.53 -4.70 6.29
CA GLN A 218 3.81 -5.94 7.03
C GLN A 218 4.85 -5.74 8.16
N LYS A 219 5.71 -4.70 8.06
CA LYS A 219 6.70 -4.33 9.07
C LYS A 219 6.59 -2.83 9.38
N PRO A 220 5.58 -2.42 10.18
CA PRO A 220 5.16 -1.02 10.30
C PRO A 220 6.03 -0.24 11.29
N VAL A 221 7.13 0.31 10.83
CA VAL A 221 8.03 1.16 11.63
C VAL A 221 7.87 2.65 11.31
N LEU A 222 7.21 3.00 10.19
CA LEU A 222 7.04 4.36 9.68
C LEU A 222 5.63 4.89 9.94
N ALA A 223 5.48 6.21 10.02
CA ALA A 223 4.20 6.84 10.30
C ALA A 223 3.13 6.48 9.26
N PHE A 224 3.46 6.52 7.96
CA PHE A 224 2.50 6.22 6.90
C PHE A 224 2.05 4.75 6.90
N GLN A 225 2.92 3.81 7.28
CA GLN A 225 2.57 2.39 7.40
C GLN A 225 1.55 2.17 8.51
N ARG A 226 1.76 2.82 9.67
CA ARG A 226 0.83 2.75 10.80
C ARG A 226 -0.51 3.39 10.48
N ALA A 227 -0.51 4.53 9.79
CA ALA A 227 -1.73 5.20 9.36
C ALA A 227 -2.52 4.35 8.34
N LYS A 228 -1.84 3.69 7.39
CA LYS A 228 -2.48 2.72 6.47
C LYS A 228 -3.10 1.55 7.23
N LEU A 229 -2.38 0.92 8.13
CA LEU A 229 -2.89 -0.20 8.93
C LEU A 229 -4.08 0.19 9.79
N ALA A 230 -4.05 1.38 10.40
CA ALA A 230 -5.20 1.90 11.15
C ALA A 230 -6.44 2.06 10.26
N PHE A 231 -6.28 2.51 9.02
CA PHE A 231 -7.39 2.60 8.08
C PHE A 231 -7.82 1.22 7.57
N GLU A 232 -6.90 0.32 7.27
CA GLU A 232 -7.25 -1.06 6.89
C GLU A 232 -8.13 -1.72 7.96
N ALA A 233 -7.75 -1.59 9.24
CA ALA A 233 -8.55 -2.12 10.36
C ALA A 233 -9.95 -1.48 10.44
N LEU A 234 -10.05 -0.17 10.25
CA LEU A 234 -11.34 0.54 10.20
C LEU A 234 -12.21 0.06 9.03
N LEU A 235 -11.62 -0.13 7.85
CA LEU A 235 -12.32 -0.61 6.66
C LEU A 235 -12.86 -2.03 6.85
N GLN A 236 -12.06 -2.94 7.44
CA GLN A 236 -12.49 -4.31 7.74
C GLN A 236 -13.67 -4.37 8.70
N GLN A 237 -13.80 -3.39 9.59
CA GLN A 237 -14.91 -3.28 10.58
C GLN A 237 -16.09 -2.46 10.07
N SER A 238 -16.03 -1.90 8.87
CA SER A 238 -17.01 -0.92 8.37
C SER A 238 -18.35 -1.52 7.93
N GLY A 239 -18.42 -2.84 7.77
CA GLY A 239 -19.59 -3.53 7.21
C GLY A 239 -19.71 -3.43 5.69
N LEU A 240 -18.86 -2.67 5.00
CA LEU A 240 -18.77 -2.68 3.55
C LEU A 240 -17.93 -3.88 3.09
N ARG A 241 -18.30 -4.45 1.93
CA ARG A 241 -17.35 -5.34 1.21
C ARG A 241 -16.09 -4.58 0.92
N TYR A 242 -14.93 -5.22 1.07
CA TYR A 242 -13.65 -4.57 0.82
C TYR A 242 -12.70 -5.43 -0.01
N SER A 243 -11.73 -4.78 -0.66
CA SER A 243 -10.51 -5.40 -1.21
C SER A 243 -9.33 -4.52 -0.85
N ILE A 244 -8.41 -5.01 -0.03
CA ILE A 244 -7.22 -4.27 0.40
C ILE A 244 -6.04 -4.77 -0.41
N VAL A 245 -5.66 -4.02 -1.45
CA VAL A 245 -4.58 -4.37 -2.36
C VAL A 245 -3.26 -3.84 -1.80
N ARG A 246 -2.29 -4.72 -1.59
CA ARG A 246 -0.95 -4.43 -1.07
C ARG A 246 0.09 -4.70 -2.15
N PRO A 247 0.30 -3.77 -3.10
CA PRO A 247 1.28 -3.95 -4.16
C PRO A 247 2.71 -3.88 -3.62
N THR A 248 3.61 -4.48 -4.38
CA THR A 248 5.05 -4.36 -4.25
C THR A 248 5.54 -3.00 -4.81
N ALA A 249 6.79 -2.90 -5.28
CA ALA A 249 7.31 -1.68 -5.87
C ALA A 249 6.69 -1.39 -7.25
N PHE A 250 6.44 -0.12 -7.55
CA PHE A 250 5.99 0.32 -8.88
C PHE A 250 7.18 0.55 -9.81
N PHE A 251 7.02 0.32 -11.11
CA PHE A 251 8.06 0.57 -12.09
C PHE A 251 8.64 1.99 -12.01
N LYS A 252 7.80 3.00 -11.85
CA LYS A 252 8.24 4.38 -11.69
C LYS A 252 9.15 4.58 -10.48
N SER A 253 8.87 3.92 -9.36
CA SER A 253 9.69 4.02 -8.15
C SER A 253 11.12 3.54 -8.40
N LEU A 254 11.32 2.66 -9.39
CA LEU A 254 12.62 2.12 -9.77
C LEU A 254 13.31 2.89 -10.91
N SER A 255 12.69 3.97 -11.43
CA SER A 255 13.23 4.72 -12.57
C SER A 255 14.18 5.86 -12.18
N GLY A 256 14.36 6.11 -10.88
CA GLY A 256 15.10 7.29 -10.39
C GLY A 256 16.54 7.41 -10.89
N GLN A 257 17.16 6.29 -11.24
CA GLN A 257 18.57 6.26 -11.68
C GLN A 257 18.76 6.05 -13.20
N VAL A 258 17.66 5.95 -13.98
CA VAL A 258 17.73 5.70 -15.44
C VAL A 258 18.57 6.76 -16.15
N GLU A 259 18.31 8.05 -15.90
CA GLU A 259 19.05 9.15 -16.53
C GLU A 259 20.52 9.22 -16.08
N ALA A 260 20.81 8.84 -14.83
CA ALA A 260 22.17 8.76 -14.33
C ALA A 260 22.97 7.68 -15.09
N VAL A 261 22.40 6.50 -15.28
CA VAL A 261 23.03 5.40 -16.03
C VAL A 261 23.14 5.75 -17.51
N LYS A 262 22.09 6.33 -18.12
CA LYS A 262 22.10 6.81 -19.51
C LYS A 262 23.23 7.81 -19.76
N SER A 263 23.48 8.72 -18.81
CA SER A 263 24.60 9.68 -18.87
C SER A 263 25.96 9.09 -18.47
N GLY A 264 26.05 7.79 -18.19
CA GLY A 264 27.32 7.09 -17.86
C GLY A 264 27.76 7.19 -16.41
N LYS A 265 26.88 7.68 -15.51
CA LYS A 265 27.15 7.68 -14.07
C LYS A 265 26.96 6.29 -13.47
N PRO A 266 27.62 5.95 -12.35
CA PRO A 266 27.41 4.68 -11.67
C PRO A 266 25.98 4.59 -11.08
N PHE A 267 25.42 3.38 -11.05
CA PHE A 267 24.18 3.08 -10.33
C PHE A 267 24.47 3.00 -8.83
N THR A 268 23.71 3.73 -8.03
CA THR A 268 23.88 3.76 -6.57
C THR A 268 23.12 2.62 -5.93
N VAL A 269 23.81 1.83 -5.09
CA VAL A 269 23.20 0.75 -4.30
C VAL A 269 23.56 0.90 -2.83
N PHE A 270 22.67 0.43 -1.94
CA PHE A 270 22.98 0.33 -0.52
C PHE A 270 23.61 -1.04 -0.23
N GLY A 271 24.66 -1.04 0.61
CA GLY A 271 25.45 -2.25 0.84
C GLY A 271 26.08 -2.77 -0.44
N ASP A 272 25.84 -4.02 -0.75
CA ASP A 272 26.25 -4.70 -2.00
C ASP A 272 25.20 -4.63 -3.11
N GLY A 273 23.99 -4.13 -2.79
CA GLY A 273 22.85 -4.08 -3.70
C GLY A 273 21.99 -5.35 -3.71
N GLU A 274 22.26 -6.30 -2.82
CA GLU A 274 21.50 -7.57 -2.67
C GLU A 274 20.70 -7.64 -1.36
N LEU A 275 20.74 -6.57 -0.55
CA LEU A 275 20.05 -6.53 0.75
C LEU A 275 18.53 -6.64 0.66
N THR A 276 17.96 -6.21 -0.46
CA THR A 276 16.52 -6.14 -0.68
C THR A 276 16.15 -6.67 -2.06
N ALA A 277 14.91 -7.11 -2.20
CA ALA A 277 14.35 -7.50 -3.49
C ALA A 277 12.88 -7.09 -3.58
N CYS A 278 12.36 -7.01 -4.81
CA CYS A 278 10.94 -6.77 -5.09
C CYS A 278 10.51 -7.50 -6.38
N LYS A 279 9.21 -7.74 -6.52
CA LYS A 279 8.55 -8.12 -7.78
C LYS A 279 7.82 -6.90 -8.33
N PRO A 280 8.49 -6.01 -9.07
CA PRO A 280 7.90 -4.73 -9.46
C PRO A 280 6.69 -4.92 -10.38
N ILE A 281 5.65 -4.09 -10.20
CA ILE A 281 4.41 -4.13 -10.98
C ILE A 281 4.23 -2.83 -11.77
N SER A 282 3.70 -2.93 -13.00
CA SER A 282 3.35 -1.76 -13.79
C SER A 282 2.10 -1.06 -13.28
N GLU A 283 1.97 0.20 -13.61
CA GLU A 283 0.78 1.00 -13.28
C GLU A 283 -0.46 0.51 -14.00
N SER A 284 -0.30 0.05 -15.24
CA SER A 284 -1.39 -0.49 -16.06
C SER A 284 -1.89 -1.82 -15.51
N ASP A 285 -0.98 -2.75 -15.21
CA ASP A 285 -1.35 -4.03 -14.62
C ASP A 285 -2.00 -3.84 -13.26
N LEU A 286 -1.47 -2.95 -12.42
CA LEU A 286 -2.07 -2.66 -11.13
C LEU A 286 -3.47 -2.02 -11.25
N ALA A 287 -3.67 -1.13 -12.21
CA ALA A 287 -4.99 -0.53 -12.46
C ALA A 287 -6.01 -1.60 -12.91
N CYS A 288 -5.58 -2.51 -13.79
CA CYS A 288 -6.38 -3.66 -14.19
C CYS A 288 -6.73 -4.53 -12.97
N TYR A 289 -5.76 -4.86 -12.12
CA TYR A 289 -5.96 -5.63 -10.89
C TYR A 289 -6.98 -4.97 -9.95
N LEU A 290 -6.88 -3.64 -9.74
CA LEU A 290 -7.82 -2.88 -8.90
C LEU A 290 -9.23 -2.88 -9.50
N ALA A 291 -9.37 -2.76 -10.81
CA ALA A 291 -10.66 -2.83 -11.48
C ALA A 291 -11.28 -4.24 -11.43
N ASP A 292 -10.45 -5.29 -11.49
CA ASP A 292 -10.89 -6.68 -11.33
C ASP A 292 -11.44 -6.95 -9.92
N CYS A 293 -10.97 -6.24 -8.88
CA CYS A 293 -11.56 -6.36 -7.55
C CYS A 293 -13.07 -6.06 -7.53
N LEU A 294 -13.58 -5.27 -8.50
CA LEU A 294 -15.01 -4.93 -8.56
C LEU A 294 -15.89 -6.11 -8.99
N ILE A 295 -15.33 -7.08 -9.71
CA ILE A 295 -16.09 -8.14 -10.38
C ILE A 295 -15.66 -9.55 -9.98
N ASP A 296 -14.51 -9.72 -9.34
CA ASP A 296 -13.98 -11.03 -8.96
C ASP A 296 -14.27 -11.32 -7.46
N PRO A 297 -15.22 -12.22 -7.15
CA PRO A 297 -15.55 -12.57 -5.77
C PRO A 297 -14.39 -13.16 -4.97
N ALA A 298 -13.39 -13.76 -5.65
CA ALA A 298 -12.21 -14.30 -4.99
C ALA A 298 -11.32 -13.22 -4.35
N ARG A 299 -11.55 -11.95 -4.70
CA ARG A 299 -10.83 -10.79 -4.18
C ARG A 299 -11.59 -10.00 -3.12
N TRP A 300 -12.81 -10.43 -2.77
CA TRP A 300 -13.65 -9.73 -1.82
C TRP A 300 -13.33 -10.13 -0.38
N ASP A 301 -13.40 -9.14 0.52
CA ASP A 301 -13.14 -9.26 1.96
C ASP A 301 -11.76 -9.87 2.26
N ARG A 302 -10.76 -9.44 1.48
CA ARG A 302 -9.40 -9.98 1.54
C ARG A 302 -8.31 -8.90 1.54
N LEU A 303 -7.18 -9.28 2.15
CA LEU A 303 -5.88 -8.64 1.98
C LEU A 303 -5.19 -9.30 0.77
N LEU A 304 -4.79 -8.49 -0.20
CA LEU A 304 -4.33 -8.94 -1.50
C LEU A 304 -2.91 -8.43 -1.79
N PRO A 305 -1.86 -9.15 -1.33
CA PRO A 305 -0.52 -8.86 -1.78
C PRO A 305 -0.42 -9.15 -3.28
N VAL A 306 0.27 -8.27 -4.03
CA VAL A 306 0.44 -8.43 -5.48
C VAL A 306 1.74 -7.82 -5.96
N GLY A 307 2.50 -8.58 -6.75
CA GLY A 307 3.66 -8.14 -7.51
C GLY A 307 3.43 -8.28 -9.01
N GLY A 308 4.38 -7.79 -9.80
CA GLY A 308 4.40 -7.97 -11.25
C GLY A 308 4.89 -9.36 -11.66
N PRO A 309 4.91 -9.63 -12.97
CA PRO A 309 5.39 -10.89 -13.51
C PRO A 309 6.90 -11.08 -13.36
N GLY A 310 7.33 -12.32 -13.38
CA GLY A 310 8.74 -12.70 -13.31
C GLY A 310 9.28 -12.87 -11.89
N ASP A 311 10.59 -13.02 -11.80
CA ASP A 311 11.30 -13.23 -10.55
C ASP A 311 11.46 -11.94 -9.75
N ALA A 312 11.73 -12.09 -8.45
CA ALA A 312 12.11 -10.96 -7.62
C ALA A 312 13.48 -10.43 -8.07
N ILE A 313 13.63 -9.11 -8.10
CA ILE A 313 14.83 -8.44 -8.58
C ILE A 313 15.45 -7.56 -7.48
N SER A 314 16.77 -7.68 -7.30
CA SER A 314 17.54 -6.84 -6.38
C SER A 314 17.95 -5.49 -7.03
N PRO A 315 18.32 -4.47 -6.24
CA PRO A 315 18.86 -3.22 -6.77
C PRO A 315 20.10 -3.41 -7.66
N ARG A 316 20.94 -4.41 -7.36
CA ARG A 316 22.09 -4.74 -8.20
C ARG A 316 21.66 -5.26 -9.56
N GLN A 317 20.73 -6.21 -9.60
CA GLN A 317 20.19 -6.75 -10.84
C GLN A 317 19.46 -5.69 -11.67
N GLN A 318 18.77 -4.73 -11.03
CA GLN A 318 18.18 -3.56 -11.71
C GLN A 318 19.26 -2.70 -12.39
N GLY A 319 20.35 -2.42 -11.69
CA GLY A 319 21.47 -1.69 -12.27
C GLY A 319 22.13 -2.44 -13.44
N GLU A 320 22.38 -3.73 -13.30
CA GLU A 320 22.93 -4.59 -14.35
C GLU A 320 22.02 -4.59 -15.60
N MET A 321 20.70 -4.70 -15.40
CA MET A 321 19.71 -4.60 -16.48
C MET A 321 19.80 -3.25 -17.20
N LEU A 322 19.83 -2.13 -16.48
CA LEU A 322 19.93 -0.79 -17.07
C LEU A 322 21.23 -0.60 -17.85
N PHE A 323 22.38 -1.03 -17.31
CA PHE A 323 23.67 -0.95 -18.02
C PHE A 323 23.67 -1.79 -19.29
N ARG A 324 23.10 -3.01 -19.24
CA ARG A 324 22.93 -3.88 -20.42
C ARG A 324 22.09 -3.19 -21.50
N LEU A 325 20.96 -2.57 -21.13
CA LEU A 325 20.10 -1.85 -22.06
C LEU A 325 20.77 -0.60 -22.67
N CYS A 326 21.70 0.01 -21.94
CA CYS A 326 22.51 1.13 -22.44
C CYS A 326 23.77 0.69 -23.22
N GLY A 327 24.02 -0.59 -23.39
CA GLY A 327 25.26 -1.10 -24.02
C GLY A 327 26.53 -0.77 -23.24
N ARG A 328 26.46 -0.66 -21.93
CA ARG A 328 27.58 -0.22 -21.07
C ARG A 328 27.97 -1.29 -20.07
N ARG A 329 29.21 -1.28 -19.61
CA ARG A 329 29.67 -2.13 -18.51
C ARG A 329 29.09 -1.64 -17.20
N PRO A 330 28.57 -2.54 -16.30
CA PRO A 330 28.04 -2.17 -15.02
C PRO A 330 29.05 -1.44 -14.12
N ARG A 331 28.62 -0.33 -13.53
CA ARG A 331 29.39 0.47 -12.57
C ARG A 331 28.50 0.82 -11.40
N PHE A 332 28.90 0.44 -10.17
CA PHE A 332 28.13 0.64 -8.97
C PHE A 332 28.82 1.58 -7.99
N ARG A 333 28.04 2.49 -7.39
CA ARG A 333 28.43 3.28 -6.24
C ARG A 333 27.76 2.69 -5.00
N ARG A 334 28.55 2.10 -4.12
CA ARG A 334 28.06 1.50 -2.87
C ARG A 334 27.93 2.55 -1.77
N VAL A 335 26.79 2.59 -1.09
CA VAL A 335 26.52 3.46 0.06
C VAL A 335 26.25 2.59 1.27
N PRO A 336 27.01 2.71 2.36
CA PRO A 336 26.79 1.91 3.55
C PRO A 336 25.51 2.40 4.29
N LEU A 337 24.72 1.46 4.86
CA LEU A 337 23.51 1.79 5.63
C LEU A 337 23.80 2.66 6.86
N ARG A 338 25.03 2.60 7.39
CA ARG A 338 25.48 3.44 8.52
C ARG A 338 25.29 4.94 8.31
N VAL A 339 25.21 5.40 7.06
CA VAL A 339 24.87 6.81 6.75
C VAL A 339 23.52 7.19 7.36
N PHE A 340 22.53 6.32 7.27
CA PHE A 340 21.23 6.53 7.88
C PHE A 340 21.28 6.42 9.40
N ASP A 341 22.06 5.47 9.94
CA ASP A 341 22.20 5.24 11.39
C ASP A 341 22.81 6.44 12.10
N LEU A 342 23.62 7.26 11.40
CA LEU A 342 24.15 8.52 11.89
C LEU A 342 23.20 9.71 11.63
N ALA A 343 22.60 9.78 10.44
CA ALA A 343 21.77 10.92 10.04
C ALA A 343 20.44 10.98 10.82
N ILE A 344 19.79 9.84 11.06
CA ILE A 344 18.47 9.79 11.71
C ILE A 344 18.52 10.31 13.14
N PRO A 345 19.43 9.87 14.05
CA PRO A 345 19.53 10.42 15.39
C PRO A 345 19.87 11.91 15.40
N ALA A 346 20.81 12.35 14.53
CA ALA A 346 21.19 13.75 14.42
C ALA A 346 20.01 14.64 13.99
N LEU A 347 19.29 14.26 12.95
CA LEU A 347 18.09 14.98 12.48
C LEU A 347 16.99 14.97 13.55
N SER A 348 16.80 13.86 14.26
CA SER A 348 15.79 13.73 15.30
C SER A 348 16.11 14.59 16.53
N ALA A 349 17.38 14.71 16.90
CA ALA A 349 17.83 15.61 17.97
C ALA A 349 17.63 17.08 17.57
N LEU A 350 18.03 17.46 16.36
CA LEU A 350 17.84 18.81 15.83
C LEU A 350 16.35 19.17 15.64
N ALA A 351 15.50 18.21 15.35
CA ALA A 351 14.06 18.42 15.22
C ALA A 351 13.40 18.87 16.54
N ARG A 352 14.00 18.57 17.70
CA ARG A 352 13.53 19.08 19.00
C ARG A 352 13.69 20.60 19.12
N LEU A 353 14.70 21.15 18.43
CA LEU A 353 14.99 22.61 18.42
C LEU A 353 14.33 23.28 17.19
N ARG A 354 14.16 22.54 16.07
CA ARG A 354 13.58 23.04 14.82
C ARG A 354 12.57 22.02 14.28
N PRO A 355 11.26 22.15 14.59
CA PRO A 355 10.22 21.19 14.18
C PRO A 355 10.19 20.87 12.67
N ALA A 356 10.57 21.83 11.81
CA ALA A 356 10.69 21.63 10.35
C ALA A 356 11.69 20.52 9.94
N LEU A 357 12.58 20.08 10.84
CA LEU A 357 13.49 18.97 10.59
C LEU A 357 12.89 17.59 10.90
N ALA A 358 11.71 17.54 11.54
CA ALA A 358 11.03 16.28 11.85
C ALA A 358 10.68 15.49 10.57
N ASP A 359 10.17 16.17 9.54
CA ASP A 359 9.86 15.55 8.25
C ASP A 359 11.12 15.05 7.54
N LYS A 360 12.26 15.77 7.69
CA LYS A 360 13.54 15.29 7.14
C LYS A 360 14.04 14.05 7.85
N ALA A 361 13.84 13.96 9.17
CA ALA A 361 14.17 12.77 9.94
C ALA A 361 13.28 11.57 9.52
N GLU A 362 11.99 11.80 9.34
CA GLU A 362 11.08 10.76 8.85
C GLU A 362 11.42 10.32 7.42
N PHE A 363 11.77 11.26 6.54
CA PHE A 363 12.24 10.95 5.19
C PHE A 363 13.50 10.09 5.19
N ALA A 364 14.45 10.38 6.10
CA ALA A 364 15.64 9.55 6.26
C ALA A 364 15.30 8.14 6.78
N ARG A 365 14.30 7.99 7.67
CA ARG A 365 13.79 6.69 8.12
C ARG A 365 13.15 5.92 6.96
N ILE A 366 12.37 6.59 6.11
CA ILE A 366 11.78 6.00 4.89
C ILE A 366 12.88 5.48 3.97
N GLY A 367 13.91 6.30 3.72
CA GLY A 367 15.08 5.89 2.92
C GLY A 367 15.78 4.67 3.49
N ARG A 368 16.05 4.66 4.81
CA ARG A 368 16.65 3.52 5.48
C ARG A 368 15.79 2.25 5.36
N TYR A 369 14.47 2.39 5.53
CA TYR A 369 13.53 1.28 5.40
C TYR A 369 13.63 0.61 4.04
N TYR A 370 13.49 1.38 2.96
CA TYR A 370 13.56 0.84 1.60
C TYR A 370 14.97 0.35 1.21
N ALA A 371 16.01 0.81 1.88
CA ALA A 371 17.37 0.33 1.69
C ALA A 371 17.65 -1.01 2.41
N SER A 372 16.80 -1.43 3.36
CA SER A 372 17.02 -2.62 4.19
C SER A 372 15.89 -3.65 4.19
N GLU A 373 14.69 -3.28 3.71
CA GLU A 373 13.52 -4.15 3.75
C GLU A 373 13.02 -4.45 2.33
N SER A 374 12.78 -5.72 2.04
CA SER A 374 12.27 -6.16 0.73
C SER A 374 10.79 -5.84 0.57
N MET A 375 10.39 -5.58 -0.68
CA MET A 375 8.98 -5.42 -1.06
C MET A 375 8.45 -6.75 -1.59
N LEU A 376 8.37 -7.74 -0.70
CA LEU A 376 7.89 -9.10 -0.93
C LEU A 376 6.99 -9.51 0.25
N VAL A 377 6.29 -10.61 0.13
CA VAL A 377 5.53 -11.19 1.25
C VAL A 377 6.51 -11.57 2.37
N LEU A 378 6.21 -11.12 3.58
CA LEU A 378 6.96 -11.46 4.78
C LEU A 378 6.34 -12.71 5.42
N ASN A 379 7.11 -13.77 5.60
CA ASN A 379 6.68 -14.94 6.36
C ASN A 379 6.64 -14.57 7.85
N PRO A 380 5.47 -14.60 8.51
CA PRO A 380 5.35 -14.17 9.91
C PRO A 380 6.03 -15.12 10.90
N GLU A 381 6.25 -16.39 10.52
CA GLU A 381 6.86 -17.39 11.40
C GLU A 381 8.39 -17.27 11.42
N THR A 382 8.98 -17.02 10.25
CA THR A 382 10.44 -16.96 10.09
C THR A 382 10.98 -15.53 10.10
N GLY A 383 10.13 -14.52 9.87
CA GLY A 383 10.54 -13.13 9.65
C GLY A 383 11.30 -12.91 8.35
N ALA A 384 11.36 -13.89 7.46
CA ALA A 384 12.03 -13.81 6.17
C ALA A 384 11.07 -13.37 5.06
N TYR A 385 11.59 -12.64 4.08
CA TYR A 385 10.85 -12.29 2.87
C TYR A 385 10.83 -13.46 1.89
N ASP A 386 9.66 -13.76 1.32
CA ASP A 386 9.44 -14.89 0.42
C ASP A 386 8.98 -14.41 -0.97
N ALA A 387 9.86 -14.57 -1.95
CA ALA A 387 9.57 -14.23 -3.34
C ALA A 387 8.59 -15.22 -3.98
N ALA A 388 8.63 -16.51 -3.59
CA ALA A 388 7.73 -17.54 -4.12
C ALA A 388 6.29 -17.35 -3.60
N ALA A 389 6.15 -16.97 -2.32
CA ALA A 389 4.85 -16.65 -1.72
C ALA A 389 4.30 -15.29 -2.17
N THR A 390 5.09 -14.46 -2.88
CA THR A 390 4.63 -13.16 -3.41
C THR A 390 3.90 -13.38 -4.72
N PRO A 391 2.56 -13.19 -4.78
CA PRO A 391 1.77 -13.43 -5.98
C PRO A 391 2.19 -12.52 -7.14
N SER A 392 2.22 -13.07 -8.35
CA SER A 392 2.50 -12.32 -9.58
C SER A 392 1.21 -12.03 -10.34
N TRP A 393 1.15 -10.85 -10.97
CA TRP A 393 0.02 -10.42 -11.79
C TRP A 393 0.49 -9.54 -12.96
N GLY A 394 -0.22 -9.65 -14.08
CA GLY A 394 0.01 -8.82 -15.26
C GLY A 394 1.04 -9.39 -16.21
N SER A 395 1.38 -8.60 -17.21
CA SER A 395 2.29 -9.00 -18.30
C SER A 395 3.41 -8.00 -18.57
N ASP A 396 3.31 -6.78 -18.01
CA ASP A 396 4.31 -5.75 -18.23
C ASP A 396 5.61 -6.06 -17.47
N THR A 397 6.75 -6.01 -18.16
CA THR A 397 8.05 -6.26 -17.55
C THR A 397 8.81 -4.97 -17.23
N LEU A 398 9.60 -4.98 -16.16
CA LEU A 398 10.48 -3.85 -15.81
C LEU A 398 11.48 -3.55 -16.94
N GLU A 399 11.98 -4.57 -17.62
CA GLU A 399 12.89 -4.40 -18.77
C GLU A 399 12.19 -3.66 -19.93
N GLY A 400 10.95 -4.03 -20.25
CA GLY A 400 10.14 -3.34 -21.27
C GLY A 400 9.89 -1.88 -20.90
N PHE A 401 9.61 -1.60 -19.62
CA PHE A 401 9.50 -0.25 -19.10
C PHE A 401 10.80 0.54 -19.24
N TYR A 402 11.93 0.00 -18.84
CA TYR A 402 13.22 0.66 -18.99
C TYR A 402 13.59 0.94 -20.44
N ARG A 403 13.34 0.01 -21.37
CA ARG A 403 13.53 0.23 -22.81
C ARG A 403 12.72 1.42 -23.32
N ARG A 404 11.46 1.51 -22.91
CA ARG A 404 10.59 2.65 -23.26
C ARG A 404 11.12 3.97 -22.67
N VAL A 405 11.48 4.00 -21.38
CA VAL A 405 12.00 5.20 -20.73
C VAL A 405 13.33 5.65 -21.33
N LEU A 406 14.22 4.74 -21.68
CA LEU A 406 15.50 5.08 -22.32
C LEU A 406 15.30 5.70 -23.71
N ARG A 407 14.26 5.29 -24.45
CA ARG A 407 13.94 5.80 -25.78
C ARG A 407 13.15 7.11 -25.74
N GLU A 408 12.11 7.17 -24.93
CA GLU A 408 11.08 8.23 -24.93
C GLU A 408 11.23 9.22 -23.75
N GLY A 409 12.10 8.91 -22.79
CA GLY A 409 12.20 9.66 -21.53
C GLY A 409 11.05 9.36 -20.57
N LEU A 410 11.06 10.06 -19.45
CA LEU A 410 10.01 9.97 -18.40
C LEU A 410 8.83 10.92 -18.70
N ALA A 411 8.61 11.33 -19.93
CA ALA A 411 7.59 12.32 -20.32
C ALA A 411 6.22 12.03 -19.68
N GLY A 412 5.69 12.99 -18.92
CA GLY A 412 4.43 12.88 -18.18
C GLY A 412 4.48 11.95 -16.95
N GLN A 413 5.65 11.40 -16.63
CA GLN A 413 5.89 10.57 -15.47
C GLN A 413 6.96 11.17 -14.54
N GLU A 414 7.15 12.47 -14.56
CA GLU A 414 8.13 13.15 -13.70
C GLU A 414 7.93 12.72 -12.24
N LEU A 415 9.03 12.34 -11.60
CA LEU A 415 9.04 11.83 -10.22
C LEU A 415 8.57 12.90 -9.21
N GLY A 416 8.50 14.18 -9.62
CA GLY A 416 8.10 15.28 -8.75
C GLY A 416 8.90 15.29 -7.45
N GLN A 417 8.23 15.54 -6.34
CA GLN A 417 8.84 15.49 -5.00
C GLN A 417 9.06 14.05 -4.46
N HIS A 418 8.70 13.02 -5.23
CA HIS A 418 8.82 11.61 -4.84
C HIS A 418 10.14 10.95 -5.28
N LYS A 419 11.20 11.73 -5.54
CA LYS A 419 12.54 11.18 -5.73
C LYS A 419 13.05 10.67 -4.38
N LEU A 420 12.84 9.39 -4.11
CA LEU A 420 13.43 8.73 -2.94
C LEU A 420 14.89 8.34 -3.19
N PHE A 421 15.32 8.23 -4.48
CA PHE A 421 16.70 7.90 -4.87
C PHE A 421 17.04 8.52 -6.22
#